data_de7e299c43b602b5f03d648822ed74e6
#
_entry.id   de7e299c43b602b5f03d648822ed74e6
#
_cell.length_a   1.000
_cell.length_b   1.000
_cell.length_c   1.000
_cell.angle_alpha   90.00
_cell.angle_beta   90.00
_cell.angle_gamma   90.00
#
_symmetry.space_group_name_H-M   'P 1'
#
loop_
_entity.id
_entity.type
_entity.pdbx_description
1 polymer ?
#
loop_
_entity_poly.entity_id
_entity_poly.type
_entity_poly.pdbx_seq_one_letter_code
_entity_poly.pdbx_strand_id
1 'polypeptide(L)'
;MIEIYLFVNPLGEYCFEMEQQLLQFIEEEYGTPSKEKMQIRFLPLVNLQTIGDVMQQKGISQNNLEKRNDLFSTTYSAALDCKAAQFQGKKKGRRFLIKLQEAVGCNNIPYSRALAESIFEEIGGDLNMFKEDRQSDFVKEVFFSDQKIAREMGITKHPSAVVYNYACDRDFGVLVEVEGTSSLWRIKELCKTTDNSYQVFNGEHLHTNDSQFHSRTSHLHLLSN
;
A
#
# COMPACT_ATOMS: atom_id res chain seq x y z
N MET A 1 -8.08 -16.90 -8.14
CA MET A 1 -7.76 -16.05 -7.00
C MET A 1 -7.07 -14.79 -7.51
N ILE A 2 -7.36 -13.63 -6.90
CA ILE A 2 -6.73 -12.36 -7.24
C ILE A 2 -6.00 -11.84 -6.00
N GLU A 3 -4.75 -11.38 -6.17
CA GLU A 3 -4.00 -10.70 -5.11
C GLU A 3 -3.61 -9.30 -5.56
N ILE A 4 -3.87 -8.30 -4.72
CA ILE A 4 -3.50 -6.91 -4.96
C ILE A 4 -2.56 -6.48 -3.83
N TYR A 5 -1.35 -6.09 -4.21
CA TYR A 5 -0.38 -5.43 -3.33
C TYR A 5 -0.50 -3.93 -3.57
N LEU A 6 -0.93 -3.19 -2.56
CA LEU A 6 -1.14 -1.76 -2.64
C LEU A 6 -0.12 -1.03 -1.79
N PHE A 7 0.77 -0.29 -2.45
CA PHE A 7 1.84 0.48 -1.81
C PHE A 7 1.37 1.91 -1.60
N VAL A 8 1.37 2.36 -0.35
CA VAL A 8 0.68 3.58 0.05
C VAL A 8 1.51 4.46 0.99
N ASN A 9 1.21 5.75 0.97
CA ASN A 9 1.63 6.66 2.04
C ASN A 9 0.63 6.57 3.19
N PRO A 10 1.05 6.20 4.42
CA PRO A 10 0.15 6.09 5.56
C PRO A 10 -0.46 7.43 6.01
N LEU A 11 0.02 8.55 5.48
CA LEU A 11 -0.44 9.91 5.81
C LEU A 11 -0.94 10.67 4.56
N GLY A 12 -1.15 9.98 3.44
CA GLY A 12 -1.43 10.61 2.15
C GLY A 12 -2.92 10.67 1.81
N GLU A 13 -3.45 11.87 1.54
CA GLU A 13 -4.82 12.09 1.06
C GLU A 13 -5.10 11.35 -0.24
N TYR A 14 -4.21 11.47 -1.21
CA TYR A 14 -4.38 10.81 -2.52
C TYR A 14 -4.40 9.27 -2.41
N CYS A 15 -3.63 8.69 -1.49
CA CYS A 15 -3.69 7.27 -1.20
C CYS A 15 -5.04 6.88 -0.61
N PHE A 16 -5.57 7.70 0.32
CA PHE A 16 -6.89 7.48 0.91
C PHE A 16 -8.00 7.44 -0.14
N GLU A 17 -8.04 8.44 -1.02
CA GLU A 17 -9.07 8.51 -2.09
C GLU A 17 -9.04 7.28 -2.99
N MET A 18 -7.85 6.86 -3.41
CA MET A 18 -7.68 5.70 -4.27
C MET A 18 -8.07 4.40 -3.55
N GLU A 19 -7.71 4.25 -2.29
CA GLU A 19 -8.07 3.10 -1.47
C GLU A 19 -9.59 2.98 -1.32
N GLN A 20 -10.29 4.08 -1.06
CA GLN A 20 -11.75 4.10 -0.97
C GLN A 20 -12.40 3.65 -2.28
N GLN A 21 -11.97 4.19 -3.41
CA GLN A 21 -12.49 3.83 -4.72
C GLN A 21 -12.23 2.36 -5.09
N LEU A 22 -11.04 1.84 -4.75
CA LEU A 22 -10.70 0.43 -4.97
C LEU A 22 -11.54 -0.51 -4.10
N LEU A 23 -11.72 -0.18 -2.82
CA LEU A 23 -12.53 -0.97 -1.90
C LEU A 23 -14.01 -0.97 -2.29
N GLN A 24 -14.55 0.16 -2.71
CA GLN A 24 -15.91 0.26 -3.24
C GLN A 24 -16.08 -0.64 -4.47
N PHE A 25 -15.16 -0.55 -5.44
CA PHE A 25 -15.20 -1.43 -6.62
C PHE A 25 -15.22 -2.91 -6.24
N ILE A 26 -14.37 -3.30 -5.28
CA ILE A 26 -14.30 -4.70 -4.87
C ILE A 26 -15.61 -5.16 -4.21
N GLU A 27 -16.22 -4.31 -3.40
CA GLU A 27 -17.50 -4.61 -2.77
C GLU A 27 -18.64 -4.75 -3.80
N GLU A 28 -18.67 -3.87 -4.80
CA GLU A 28 -19.66 -3.88 -5.88
C GLU A 28 -19.54 -5.10 -6.79
N GLU A 29 -18.32 -5.49 -7.20
CA GLU A 29 -18.11 -6.55 -8.19
C GLU A 29 -17.97 -7.95 -7.60
N TYR A 30 -17.42 -8.06 -6.39
CA TYR A 30 -17.11 -9.36 -5.77
C TYR A 30 -17.85 -9.60 -4.45
N GLY A 31 -18.62 -8.61 -3.98
CA GLY A 31 -19.25 -8.64 -2.66
C GLY A 31 -18.20 -8.54 -1.55
N THR A 32 -18.56 -8.93 -0.34
CA THR A 32 -17.59 -8.98 0.76
C THR A 32 -16.44 -9.89 0.37
N PRO A 33 -15.19 -9.41 0.29
CA PRO A 33 -14.06 -10.19 -0.20
C PRO A 33 -13.96 -11.51 0.57
N SER A 34 -14.26 -12.62 -0.08
CA SER A 34 -13.94 -13.92 0.48
C SER A 34 -12.46 -14.17 0.25
N LYS A 35 -11.77 -14.74 1.25
CA LYS A 35 -10.33 -15.06 1.15
C LYS A 35 -10.00 -15.95 -0.07
N GLU A 36 -11.01 -16.65 -0.59
CA GLU A 36 -10.88 -17.56 -1.72
C GLU A 36 -10.85 -16.86 -3.08
N LYS A 37 -11.41 -15.64 -3.17
CA LYS A 37 -11.55 -14.93 -4.45
C LYS A 37 -10.59 -13.78 -4.60
N MET A 38 -10.40 -12.96 -3.55
CA MET A 38 -9.56 -11.76 -3.62
C MET A 38 -8.89 -11.46 -2.29
N GLN A 39 -7.60 -11.10 -2.35
CA GLN A 39 -6.83 -10.61 -1.21
C GLN A 39 -6.21 -9.26 -1.55
N ILE A 40 -6.32 -8.30 -0.61
CA ILE A 40 -5.62 -7.01 -0.71
C ILE A 40 -4.66 -6.90 0.45
N ARG A 41 -3.43 -6.52 0.14
CA ARG A 41 -2.37 -6.24 1.11
C ARG A 41 -1.99 -4.77 1.01
N PHE A 42 -2.14 -4.04 2.09
CA PHE A 42 -1.73 -2.64 2.20
C PHE A 42 -0.33 -2.59 2.79
N LEU A 43 0.60 -2.03 2.03
CA LEU A 43 2.02 -1.94 2.38
C LEU A 43 2.43 -0.46 2.45
N PRO A 44 2.66 0.08 3.65
CA PRO A 44 3.22 1.41 3.78
C PRO A 44 4.59 1.49 3.08
N LEU A 45 4.74 2.43 2.14
CA LEU A 45 5.98 2.67 1.41
C LEU A 45 6.66 3.94 1.93
N VAL A 46 7.88 3.80 2.40
CA VAL A 46 8.68 4.94 2.91
C VAL A 46 10.10 4.84 2.37
N ASN A 47 10.47 5.75 1.47
CA ASN A 47 11.82 5.88 0.96
C ASN A 47 12.12 7.37 0.65
N LEU A 48 13.37 7.69 0.32
CA LEU A 48 13.77 9.07 0.06
C LEU A 48 13.06 9.67 -1.17
N GLN A 49 12.74 8.86 -2.17
CA GLN A 49 12.03 9.34 -3.36
C GLN A 49 10.59 9.70 -3.00
N THR A 50 9.86 8.83 -2.30
CA THR A 50 8.47 9.12 -1.89
C THR A 50 8.37 10.32 -0.96
N ILE A 51 9.36 10.55 -0.10
CA ILE A 51 9.43 11.77 0.72
C ILE A 51 9.72 13.00 -0.14
N GLY A 52 10.60 12.88 -1.14
CA GLY A 52 10.83 13.93 -2.12
C GLY A 52 9.56 14.32 -2.88
N ASP A 53 8.77 13.35 -3.32
CA ASP A 53 7.50 13.57 -4.00
C ASP A 53 6.51 14.33 -3.10
N VAL A 54 6.41 13.95 -1.82
CA VAL A 54 5.58 14.67 -0.82
C VAL A 54 6.07 16.09 -0.60
N MET A 55 7.40 16.32 -0.53
CA MET A 55 7.97 17.68 -0.42
C MET A 55 7.58 18.52 -1.64
N GLN A 56 7.69 17.96 -2.84
CA GLN A 56 7.32 18.66 -4.08
C GLN A 56 5.83 19.02 -4.10
N GLN A 57 4.96 18.09 -3.75
CA GLN A 57 3.51 18.33 -3.66
C GLN A 57 3.15 19.44 -2.65
N LYS A 58 3.91 19.54 -1.55
CA LYS A 58 3.73 20.56 -0.51
C LYS A 58 4.46 21.88 -0.82
N GLY A 59 5.13 22.01 -1.96
CA GLY A 59 5.91 23.20 -2.32
C GLY A 59 7.16 23.40 -1.42
N ILE A 60 7.66 22.34 -0.80
CA ILE A 60 8.85 22.38 0.06
C ILE A 60 10.09 22.14 -0.80
N SER A 61 11.10 23.01 -0.65
CA SER A 61 12.37 22.85 -1.37
C SER A 61 13.03 21.50 -1.08
N GLN A 62 13.46 20.80 -2.12
CA GLN A 62 14.19 19.53 -2.01
C GLN A 62 15.52 19.64 -1.23
N ASN A 63 16.07 20.85 -1.13
CA ASN A 63 17.31 21.13 -0.38
C ASN A 63 17.04 21.35 1.12
N ASN A 64 15.79 21.42 1.56
CA ASN A 64 15.46 21.56 2.97
C ASN A 64 15.58 20.21 3.69
N LEU A 65 16.80 19.90 4.14
CA LEU A 65 17.14 18.63 4.78
C LEU A 65 16.40 18.43 6.11
N GLU A 66 16.16 19.49 6.87
CA GLU A 66 15.44 19.44 8.13
C GLU A 66 14.00 18.94 7.89
N LYS A 67 13.26 19.60 6.99
CA LYS A 67 11.90 19.20 6.64
C LYS A 67 11.82 17.82 6.03
N ARG A 68 12.82 17.43 5.22
CA ARG A 68 12.90 16.08 4.67
C ARG A 68 13.04 15.03 5.78
N ASN A 69 13.91 15.27 6.75
CA ASN A 69 14.13 14.36 7.86
C ASN A 69 12.89 14.28 8.78
N ASP A 70 12.22 15.39 9.04
CA ASP A 70 10.97 15.45 9.79
C ASP A 70 9.87 14.62 9.11
N LEU A 71 9.68 14.85 7.81
CA LEU A 71 8.69 14.08 7.02
C LEU A 71 9.03 12.60 6.99
N PHE A 72 10.29 12.24 6.79
CA PHE A 72 10.72 10.85 6.82
C PHE A 72 10.41 10.21 8.16
N SER A 73 10.83 10.82 9.26
CA SER A 73 10.64 10.31 10.62
C SER A 73 9.15 10.16 10.96
N THR A 74 8.34 11.15 10.58
CA THR A 74 6.88 11.15 10.79
C THR A 74 6.21 10.03 10.00
N THR A 75 6.52 9.92 8.71
CA THR A 75 5.95 8.89 7.83
C THR A 75 6.39 7.50 8.24
N TYR A 76 7.67 7.33 8.62
CA TYR A 76 8.19 6.07 9.14
C TYR A 76 7.48 5.66 10.45
N SER A 77 7.27 6.61 11.37
CA SER A 77 6.55 6.35 12.61
C SER A 77 5.12 5.87 12.33
N ALA A 78 4.39 6.56 11.44
CA ALA A 78 3.06 6.17 11.01
C ALA A 78 3.03 4.79 10.33
N ALA A 79 4.05 4.47 9.53
CA ALA A 79 4.16 3.16 8.89
C ALA A 79 4.32 2.02 9.92
N LEU A 80 5.11 2.24 10.97
CA LEU A 80 5.23 1.27 12.06
C LEU A 80 3.92 1.10 12.85
N ASP A 81 3.17 2.19 13.07
CA ASP A 81 1.85 2.13 13.68
C ASP A 81 0.87 1.29 12.83
N CYS A 82 0.90 1.47 11.50
CA CYS A 82 0.10 0.65 10.59
C CYS A 82 0.47 -0.83 10.68
N LYS A 83 1.76 -1.16 10.80
CA LYS A 83 2.22 -2.55 10.95
C LYS A 83 1.79 -3.14 12.29
N ALA A 84 1.93 -2.41 13.40
CA ALA A 84 1.44 -2.84 14.70
C ALA A 84 -0.08 -3.10 14.70
N ALA A 85 -0.84 -2.21 14.07
CA ALA A 85 -2.29 -2.41 13.90
C ALA A 85 -2.64 -3.67 13.11
N GLN A 86 -1.82 -4.05 12.11
CA GLN A 86 -2.01 -5.26 11.29
C GLN A 86 -1.80 -6.54 12.10
N PHE A 87 -1.02 -6.53 13.18
CA PHE A 87 -0.81 -7.71 14.03
C PHE A 87 -2.09 -8.14 14.76
N GLN A 88 -3.01 -7.22 15.01
CA GLN A 88 -4.33 -7.54 15.54
C GLN A 88 -5.36 -7.89 14.45
N GLY A 89 -4.89 -8.15 13.24
CA GLY A 89 -5.67 -8.64 12.12
C GLY A 89 -5.75 -7.67 10.94
N LYS A 90 -5.80 -8.24 9.73
CA LYS A 90 -5.81 -7.49 8.46
C LYS A 90 -6.94 -6.45 8.37
N LYS A 91 -8.12 -6.76 8.94
CA LYS A 91 -9.28 -5.85 8.93
C LYS A 91 -9.03 -4.64 9.84
N LYS A 92 -8.48 -4.85 11.03
CA LYS A 92 -8.14 -3.75 11.95
C LYS A 92 -7.03 -2.88 11.36
N GLY A 93 -5.96 -3.49 10.85
CA GLY A 93 -4.86 -2.76 10.20
C GLY A 93 -5.33 -1.88 9.04
N ARG A 94 -6.24 -2.38 8.19
CA ARG A 94 -6.82 -1.60 7.11
C ARG A 94 -7.68 -0.44 7.63
N ARG A 95 -8.55 -0.68 8.61
CA ARG A 95 -9.38 0.38 9.20
C ARG A 95 -8.54 1.46 9.86
N PHE A 96 -7.46 1.06 10.53
CA PHE A 96 -6.51 2.00 11.13
C PHE A 96 -5.84 2.87 10.07
N LEU A 97 -5.29 2.27 9.02
CA LEU A 97 -4.66 2.99 7.92
C LEU A 97 -5.59 4.04 7.31
N ILE A 98 -6.80 3.64 6.95
CA ILE A 98 -7.82 4.53 6.35
C ILE A 98 -8.13 5.70 7.28
N LYS A 99 -8.38 5.45 8.56
CA LYS A 99 -8.68 6.54 9.51
C LYS A 99 -7.49 7.46 9.77
N LEU A 100 -6.27 6.92 9.76
CA LEU A 100 -5.07 7.72 9.91
C LEU A 100 -4.85 8.63 8.70
N GLN A 101 -5.05 8.12 7.49
CA GLN A 101 -4.98 8.91 6.25
C GLN A 101 -6.07 9.99 6.21
N GLU A 102 -7.30 9.65 6.61
CA GLU A 102 -8.40 10.61 6.71
C GLU A 102 -8.06 11.74 7.69
N ALA A 103 -7.59 11.41 8.90
CA ALA A 103 -7.26 12.39 9.91
C ALA A 103 -6.10 13.30 9.48
N VAL A 104 -5.01 12.73 8.99
CA VAL A 104 -3.78 13.49 8.68
C VAL A 104 -3.79 14.03 7.27
N GLY A 105 -4.18 13.22 6.28
CA GLY A 105 -4.18 13.60 4.87
C GLY A 105 -5.31 14.56 4.53
N CYS A 106 -6.55 14.18 4.83
CA CYS A 106 -7.72 14.95 4.43
C CYS A 106 -8.04 16.08 5.43
N ASN A 107 -8.04 15.77 6.73
CA ASN A 107 -8.42 16.73 7.77
C ASN A 107 -7.25 17.58 8.29
N ASN A 108 -6.03 17.36 7.78
CA ASN A 108 -4.82 18.09 8.14
C ASN A 108 -4.51 18.09 9.65
N ILE A 109 -4.94 17.05 10.39
CA ILE A 109 -4.60 16.88 11.80
C ILE A 109 -3.12 16.44 11.87
N PRO A 110 -2.27 17.14 12.63
CA PRO A 110 -0.86 16.74 12.74
C PRO A 110 -0.74 15.31 13.28
N TYR A 111 0.07 14.49 12.59
CA TYR A 111 0.37 13.16 13.09
C TYR A 111 1.05 13.24 14.45
N SER A 112 0.57 12.44 15.38
CA SER A 112 1.19 12.21 16.68
C SER A 112 0.91 10.79 17.16
N ARG A 113 1.72 10.32 18.11
CA ARG A 113 1.48 9.01 18.72
C ARG A 113 0.13 8.95 19.43
N ALA A 114 -0.26 10.03 20.10
CA ALA A 114 -1.55 10.11 20.77
C ALA A 114 -2.72 10.01 19.78
N LEU A 115 -2.60 10.63 18.59
CA LEU A 115 -3.59 10.48 17.52
C LEU A 115 -3.69 9.03 17.06
N ALA A 116 -2.57 8.36 16.82
CA ALA A 116 -2.54 6.95 16.39
C ALA A 116 -3.19 6.03 17.46
N GLU A 117 -2.87 6.23 18.72
CA GLU A 117 -3.45 5.50 19.84
C GLU A 117 -4.97 5.71 19.95
N SER A 118 -5.43 6.95 19.82
CA SER A 118 -6.87 7.29 19.84
C SER A 118 -7.63 6.66 18.68
N ILE A 119 -7.06 6.69 17.46
CA ILE A 119 -7.65 6.04 16.28
C ILE A 119 -7.73 4.54 16.50
N PHE A 120 -6.69 3.93 17.07
CA PHE A 120 -6.66 2.49 17.27
C PHE A 120 -7.66 2.01 18.31
N GLU A 121 -7.85 2.78 19.38
CA GLU A 121 -8.88 2.56 20.39
C GLU A 121 -10.30 2.70 19.80
N GLU A 122 -10.54 3.75 19.01
CA GLU A 122 -11.82 4.01 18.33
C GLU A 122 -12.27 2.83 17.44
N ILE A 123 -11.33 2.16 16.76
CA ILE A 123 -11.66 1.00 15.93
C ILE A 123 -11.79 -0.31 16.70
N GLY A 124 -11.73 -0.28 18.02
CA GLY A 124 -11.85 -1.43 18.91
C GLY A 124 -10.58 -2.30 18.94
N GLY A 125 -9.41 -1.68 18.82
CA GLY A 125 -8.12 -2.35 19.00
C GLY A 125 -7.75 -2.52 20.48
N ASP A 126 -6.92 -3.54 20.78
CA ASP A 126 -6.26 -3.65 22.09
C ASP A 126 -5.08 -2.67 22.13
N LEU A 127 -5.26 -1.57 22.89
CA LEU A 127 -4.29 -0.49 22.95
C LEU A 127 -2.98 -0.91 23.65
N ASN A 128 -3.04 -1.82 24.64
CA ASN A 128 -1.84 -2.27 25.34
C ASN A 128 -0.97 -3.11 24.41
N MET A 129 -1.58 -4.08 23.76
CA MET A 129 -0.92 -4.91 22.74
C MET A 129 -0.36 -4.05 21.60
N PHE A 130 -1.12 -3.05 21.12
CA PHE A 130 -0.65 -2.13 20.09
C PHE A 130 0.61 -1.37 20.50
N LYS A 131 0.67 -0.89 21.75
CA LYS A 131 1.84 -0.17 22.29
C LYS A 131 3.07 -1.05 22.41
N GLU A 132 2.88 -2.31 22.84
CA GLU A 132 3.94 -3.32 22.95
C GLU A 132 4.46 -3.68 21.56
N ASP A 133 3.58 -4.06 20.63
CA ASP A 133 3.92 -4.42 19.28
C ASP A 133 4.67 -3.27 18.57
N ARG A 134 4.19 -2.04 18.73
CA ARG A 134 4.76 -0.84 18.14
C ARG A 134 6.23 -0.59 18.54
N GLN A 135 6.63 -1.01 19.74
CA GLN A 135 7.98 -0.85 20.26
C GLN A 135 8.88 -2.05 19.95
N SER A 136 8.32 -3.15 19.50
CA SER A 136 9.05 -4.37 19.23
C SER A 136 10.01 -4.23 18.04
N ASP A 137 11.10 -4.98 18.05
CA ASP A 137 11.96 -5.10 16.88
C ASP A 137 11.26 -5.86 15.74
N PHE A 138 10.34 -6.75 16.08
CA PHE A 138 9.55 -7.51 15.12
C PHE A 138 8.73 -6.61 14.18
N VAL A 139 8.11 -5.52 14.67
CA VAL A 139 7.38 -4.58 13.80
C VAL A 139 8.31 -3.92 12.79
N LYS A 140 9.54 -3.61 13.18
CA LYS A 140 10.56 -3.04 12.29
C LYS A 140 10.99 -4.05 11.23
N GLU A 141 11.22 -5.31 11.62
CA GLU A 141 11.59 -6.39 10.70
C GLU A 141 10.50 -6.61 9.64
N VAL A 142 9.23 -6.66 10.06
CA VAL A 142 8.10 -6.79 9.14
C VAL A 142 8.00 -5.58 8.21
N PHE A 143 8.17 -4.36 8.72
CA PHE A 143 8.21 -3.16 7.88
C PHE A 143 9.36 -3.22 6.85
N PHE A 144 10.57 -3.59 7.26
CA PHE A 144 11.70 -3.71 6.33
C PHE A 144 11.51 -4.83 5.30
N SER A 145 10.81 -5.91 5.67
CA SER A 145 10.41 -6.95 4.72
C SER A 145 9.47 -6.38 3.65
N ASP A 146 8.50 -5.55 4.02
CA ASP A 146 7.62 -4.88 3.05
C ASP A 146 8.41 -3.94 2.12
N GLN A 147 9.38 -3.18 2.67
CA GLN A 147 10.24 -2.33 1.83
C GLN A 147 11.13 -3.14 0.88
N LYS A 148 11.53 -4.35 1.28
CA LYS A 148 12.26 -5.28 0.42
C LYS A 148 11.36 -5.77 -0.72
N ILE A 149 10.11 -6.18 -0.41
CA ILE A 149 9.11 -6.56 -1.41
C ILE A 149 8.89 -5.42 -2.41
N ALA A 150 8.71 -4.19 -1.93
CA ALA A 150 8.54 -3.02 -2.79
C ALA A 150 9.71 -2.85 -3.78
N ARG A 151 10.95 -2.98 -3.30
CA ARG A 151 12.15 -2.90 -4.16
C ARG A 151 12.21 -4.02 -5.18
N GLU A 152 11.88 -5.25 -4.79
CA GLU A 152 11.87 -6.41 -5.68
C GLU A 152 10.80 -6.29 -6.75
N MET A 153 9.67 -5.64 -6.45
CA MET A 153 8.60 -5.33 -7.39
C MET A 153 8.83 -4.05 -8.21
N GLY A 154 9.97 -3.36 -8.00
CA GLY A 154 10.30 -2.13 -8.73
C GLY A 154 9.46 -0.92 -8.33
N ILE A 155 8.85 -0.93 -7.13
CA ILE A 155 7.98 0.15 -6.65
C ILE A 155 8.81 1.33 -6.18
N THR A 156 8.60 2.49 -6.77
CA THR A 156 9.31 3.74 -6.44
C THR A 156 8.38 4.84 -5.94
N LYS A 157 7.09 4.78 -6.27
CA LYS A 157 6.07 5.80 -5.96
C LYS A 157 4.89 5.21 -5.20
N HIS A 158 4.11 6.08 -4.58
CA HIS A 158 2.80 5.75 -4.01
C HIS A 158 1.74 6.79 -4.48
N PRO A 159 0.49 6.36 -4.65
CA PRO A 159 0.02 4.97 -4.60
C PRO A 159 0.47 4.17 -5.84
N SER A 160 0.82 2.92 -5.62
CA SER A 160 1.11 1.95 -6.68
C SER A 160 0.48 0.61 -6.33
N ALA A 161 0.01 -0.12 -7.34
CA ALA A 161 -0.58 -1.44 -7.16
C ALA A 161 0.16 -2.48 -8.00
N VAL A 162 0.33 -3.70 -7.45
CA VAL A 162 0.71 -4.88 -8.23
C VAL A 162 -0.43 -5.86 -8.15
N VAL A 163 -0.98 -6.23 -9.30
CA VAL A 163 -2.13 -7.12 -9.43
C VAL A 163 -1.70 -8.47 -9.97
N TYR A 164 -1.91 -9.52 -9.18
CA TYR A 164 -1.80 -10.92 -9.59
C TYR A 164 -3.21 -11.45 -9.81
N ASN A 165 -3.49 -12.00 -11.00
CA ASN A 165 -4.74 -12.66 -11.29
C ASN A 165 -4.47 -14.10 -11.73
N TYR A 166 -4.59 -15.03 -10.78
CA TYR A 166 -4.34 -16.46 -11.00
C TYR A 166 -5.48 -17.18 -11.76
N ALA A 167 -6.52 -16.45 -12.15
CA ALA A 167 -7.54 -16.97 -13.06
C ALA A 167 -7.15 -16.84 -14.54
N CYS A 168 -6.08 -16.10 -14.82
CA CYS A 168 -5.45 -15.97 -16.13
C CYS A 168 -4.21 -16.85 -16.18
N ASP A 169 -3.75 -17.22 -17.39
CA ASP A 169 -2.48 -17.93 -17.60
C ASP A 169 -1.24 -17.04 -17.38
N ARG A 170 -1.37 -15.99 -16.57
CA ARG A 170 -0.28 -15.11 -16.18
C ARG A 170 0.27 -15.55 -14.83
N ASP A 171 1.54 -15.85 -14.79
CA ASP A 171 2.31 -16.20 -13.60
C ASP A 171 3.08 -15.01 -12.99
N PHE A 172 2.83 -13.79 -13.49
CA PHE A 172 3.47 -12.55 -13.03
C PHE A 172 2.46 -11.48 -12.60
N GLY A 173 2.91 -10.58 -11.72
CA GLY A 173 2.15 -9.40 -11.30
C GLY A 173 2.28 -8.25 -12.28
N VAL A 174 1.21 -7.51 -12.47
CA VAL A 174 1.20 -6.30 -13.30
C VAL A 174 1.26 -5.07 -12.40
N LEU A 175 2.32 -4.27 -12.57
CA LEU A 175 2.47 -2.99 -11.87
C LEU A 175 1.57 -1.92 -12.51
N VAL A 176 0.86 -1.20 -11.68
CA VAL A 176 0.08 -0.01 -12.02
C VAL A 176 0.48 1.13 -11.11
N GLU A 177 1.18 2.12 -11.64
CA GLU A 177 1.37 3.41 -10.96
C GLU A 177 0.07 4.20 -11.01
N VAL A 178 -0.40 4.68 -9.86
CA VAL A 178 -1.71 5.33 -9.80
C VAL A 178 -1.54 6.85 -9.97
N GLU A 179 -1.88 7.33 -11.15
CA GLU A 179 -1.79 8.75 -11.54
C GLU A 179 -3.17 9.37 -11.85
N GLY A 180 -4.26 8.76 -11.39
CA GLY A 180 -5.62 9.25 -11.60
C GLY A 180 -6.64 8.13 -11.80
N THR A 181 -7.84 8.52 -12.24
CA THR A 181 -8.98 7.59 -12.41
C THR A 181 -8.75 6.52 -13.48
N SER A 182 -7.94 6.79 -14.50
CA SER A 182 -7.56 5.82 -15.54
C SER A 182 -6.79 4.63 -14.97
N SER A 183 -5.95 4.88 -13.97
CA SER A 183 -5.17 3.83 -13.31
C SER A 183 -6.05 2.89 -12.48
N LEU A 184 -7.08 3.44 -11.83
CA LEU A 184 -8.06 2.62 -11.11
C LEU A 184 -8.85 1.74 -12.09
N TRP A 185 -9.26 2.28 -13.24
CA TRP A 185 -9.90 1.49 -14.28
C TRP A 185 -9.00 0.33 -14.74
N ARG A 186 -7.70 0.57 -14.90
CA ARG A 186 -6.74 -0.47 -15.27
C ARG A 186 -6.63 -1.57 -14.21
N ILE A 187 -6.61 -1.22 -12.92
CA ILE A 187 -6.65 -2.21 -11.84
C ILE A 187 -7.94 -3.05 -11.94
N LYS A 188 -9.08 -2.39 -12.18
CA LYS A 188 -10.37 -3.07 -12.36
C LYS A 188 -10.35 -4.06 -13.51
N GLU A 189 -9.82 -3.66 -14.67
CA GLU A 189 -9.69 -4.55 -15.83
C GLU A 189 -8.76 -5.74 -15.56
N LEU A 190 -7.61 -5.52 -14.92
CA LEU A 190 -6.70 -6.59 -14.51
C LEU A 190 -7.37 -7.63 -13.61
N CYS A 191 -8.30 -7.20 -12.76
CA CYS A 191 -9.07 -8.09 -11.90
C CYS A 191 -10.16 -8.87 -12.66
N LYS A 192 -10.75 -8.30 -13.72
CA LYS A 192 -11.83 -8.91 -14.51
C LYS A 192 -11.34 -9.84 -15.60
N THR A 193 -10.16 -9.61 -16.16
CA THR A 193 -9.66 -10.34 -17.32
C THR A 193 -9.39 -11.80 -16.96
N THR A 194 -10.10 -12.72 -17.62
CA THR A 194 -9.90 -14.17 -17.54
C THR A 194 -9.10 -14.71 -18.74
N ASP A 195 -8.87 -13.87 -19.76
CA ASP A 195 -8.25 -14.24 -21.03
C ASP A 195 -6.83 -13.67 -21.19
N ASN A 196 -5.97 -14.42 -21.91
CA ASN A 196 -4.62 -14.03 -22.30
C ASN A 196 -4.55 -12.88 -23.33
N SER A 197 -5.67 -12.43 -23.84
CA SER A 197 -5.74 -11.34 -24.84
C SER A 197 -5.52 -9.98 -24.19
N TYR A 198 -4.30 -9.73 -23.71
CA TYR A 198 -3.85 -8.37 -23.47
C TYR A 198 -3.62 -7.72 -24.83
N GLN A 199 -4.64 -7.08 -25.37
CA GLN A 199 -4.41 -6.03 -26.37
C GLN A 199 -3.69 -4.91 -25.63
N VAL A 200 -2.40 -4.77 -25.93
CA VAL A 200 -1.62 -3.57 -25.59
C VAL A 200 -2.36 -2.39 -26.21
N PHE A 201 -3.17 -1.70 -25.41
CA PHE A 201 -3.72 -0.43 -25.86
C PHE A 201 -2.55 0.52 -26.05
N ASN A 202 -2.31 0.87 -27.34
CA ASN A 202 -1.27 1.72 -27.82
C ASN A 202 -1.10 2.98 -26.97
N GLY A 203 0.11 3.22 -26.50
CA GLY A 203 0.56 4.55 -26.17
C GLY A 203 1.66 4.68 -25.14
N GLU A 204 1.88 3.73 -24.25
CA GLU A 204 2.96 3.88 -23.28
C GLU A 204 3.83 2.63 -23.23
N HIS A 205 5.12 2.80 -23.49
CA HIS A 205 6.12 1.77 -23.37
C HIS A 205 6.18 1.28 -21.92
N LEU A 206 5.50 0.18 -21.64
CA LEU A 206 5.83 -0.67 -20.51
C LEU A 206 7.22 -1.23 -20.80
N HIS A 207 8.22 -0.78 -20.07
CA HIS A 207 9.46 -1.53 -19.95
C HIS A 207 9.13 -2.84 -19.26
N THR A 208 8.74 -3.84 -20.04
CA THR A 208 8.71 -5.23 -19.61
C THR A 208 10.15 -5.67 -19.48
N ASN A 209 10.71 -5.55 -18.29
CA ASN A 209 11.88 -6.35 -17.93
C ASN A 209 11.37 -7.76 -17.59
N ASP A 210 10.87 -8.47 -18.59
CA ASP A 210 10.31 -9.83 -18.49
C ASP A 210 11.27 -10.84 -17.87
N SER A 211 12.58 -10.60 -17.98
CA SER A 211 13.59 -11.57 -17.51
C SER A 211 13.90 -11.53 -16.02
N GLN A 212 13.51 -10.47 -15.30
CA GLN A 212 13.83 -10.33 -13.88
C GLN A 212 12.71 -10.79 -12.92
N PHE A 213 11.46 -10.84 -13.37
CA PHE A 213 10.32 -11.22 -12.53
C PHE A 213 10.17 -12.75 -12.36
N HIS A 214 10.51 -13.55 -13.36
CA HIS A 214 10.31 -15.00 -13.32
C HIS A 214 11.13 -15.74 -12.25
N SER A 215 12.29 -15.21 -11.84
CA SER A 215 13.13 -15.87 -10.83
C SER A 215 12.77 -15.52 -9.37
N ARG A 216 11.84 -14.57 -9.14
CA ARG A 216 11.61 -13.99 -7.82
C ARG A 216 10.26 -14.36 -7.19
N THR A 217 9.33 -14.91 -7.97
CA THR A 217 7.98 -15.29 -7.47
C THR A 217 8.00 -16.45 -6.48
N SER A 218 9.03 -17.31 -6.51
CA SER A 218 9.16 -18.45 -5.58
C SER A 218 9.34 -18.03 -4.11
N HIS A 219 9.83 -16.81 -3.85
CA HIS A 219 10.02 -16.32 -2.47
C HIS A 219 8.76 -15.71 -1.85
N LEU A 220 7.80 -15.26 -2.65
CA LEU A 220 6.56 -14.64 -2.14
C LEU A 220 5.57 -15.66 -1.59
N HIS A 221 5.62 -16.91 -2.03
CA HIS A 221 4.77 -17.99 -1.49
C HIS A 221 5.14 -18.43 -0.08
N LEU A 222 6.39 -18.20 0.36
CA LEU A 222 6.85 -18.63 1.69
C LEU A 222 6.44 -17.69 2.84
N LEU A 223 5.91 -16.51 2.54
CA LEU A 223 5.47 -15.53 3.53
C LEU A 223 3.96 -15.56 3.81
N SER A 224 3.23 -16.54 3.29
CA SER A 224 1.76 -16.63 3.37
C SER A 224 1.22 -17.60 4.43
N ASN A 225 2.05 -18.06 5.38
CA ASN A 225 1.60 -18.82 6.57
C ASN A 225 1.58 -17.95 7.81
#